data_c74617a21dd1a3673983a422f18bbbad
#
_entry.id   c74617a21dd1a3673983a422f18bbbad
#
_cell.length_a   1.000
_cell.length_b   1.000
_cell.length_c   1.000
_cell.angle_alpha   90.00
_cell.angle_beta   90.00
_cell.angle_gamma   90.00
#
_symmetry.space_group_name_H-M   'P 1'
#
loop_
_entity.id
_entity.type
_entity.pdbx_description
1 polymer ?
#
loop_
_entity_poly.entity_id
_entity_poly.type
_entity_poly.pdbx_seq_one_letter_code
_entity_poly.pdbx_strand_id
1 'polypeptide(L)'
;PVSFIFQYKEIFVDKIYIFNTDRKQPVIYDCGSNVGTSIVYFRKLYKNARIVGFEADKNIANICRSNLKNNNAENVEIIDKAVWINNDNIEFNEHGADGGSIHGSGNKKIVESIRLKEYLDNEPYIDFLKIDIEGAEYEVLLDCKDSLNNIENIFIEYHSWVNDSQKLSSILNILETNGFRYYLESLTKKDSPFLSKTTKSTMDLQVNIFGYRI
;
A
#
# COMPACT_ATOMS: atom_id res chain seq x y z
N PRO A 1 -19.85 -0.26 2.47
CA PRO A 1 -19.51 -0.70 1.12
C PRO A 1 -19.10 -2.17 1.14
N VAL A 2 -19.30 -2.88 0.05
CA VAL A 2 -18.94 -4.32 -0.05
C VAL A 2 -17.41 -4.48 0.05
N SER A 3 -16.65 -3.57 -0.52
CA SER A 3 -15.18 -3.49 -0.41
C SER A 3 -14.69 -3.50 1.03
N PHE A 4 -15.32 -2.75 1.94
CA PHE A 4 -14.96 -2.75 3.35
C PHE A 4 -15.08 -4.13 4.01
N ILE A 5 -16.08 -4.96 3.62
CA ILE A 5 -16.27 -6.30 4.18
C ILE A 5 -15.10 -7.21 3.75
N PHE A 6 -14.66 -7.12 2.49
CA PHE A 6 -13.50 -7.88 1.99
C PHE A 6 -12.22 -7.44 2.70
N GLN A 7 -11.95 -6.14 2.75
CA GLN A 7 -10.80 -5.59 3.46
C GLN A 7 -10.78 -5.98 4.95
N TYR A 8 -11.95 -5.91 5.62
CA TYR A 8 -12.06 -6.35 7.01
C TYR A 8 -11.73 -7.83 7.16
N LYS A 9 -12.23 -8.68 6.26
CA LYS A 9 -11.94 -10.11 6.28
C LYS A 9 -10.44 -10.37 6.15
N GLU A 10 -9.80 -9.81 5.14
CA GLU A 10 -8.35 -9.97 4.90
C GLU A 10 -7.51 -9.52 6.10
N ILE A 11 -7.80 -8.34 6.63
CA ILE A 11 -7.00 -7.75 7.70
C ILE A 11 -7.27 -8.42 9.05
N PHE A 12 -8.53 -8.62 9.46
CA PHE A 12 -8.88 -9.07 10.82
C PHE A 12 -9.13 -10.57 10.95
N VAL A 13 -9.56 -11.24 9.88
CA VAL A 13 -9.85 -12.68 9.88
C VAL A 13 -8.66 -13.45 9.33
N ASP A 14 -8.23 -13.12 8.13
CA ASP A 14 -7.12 -13.79 7.44
C ASP A 14 -5.75 -13.30 7.95
N LYS A 15 -5.71 -12.11 8.61
CA LYS A 15 -4.55 -11.53 9.33
C LYS A 15 -3.33 -11.35 8.44
N ILE A 16 -3.52 -10.90 7.22
CA ILE A 16 -2.48 -10.80 6.19
C ILE A 16 -1.32 -9.86 6.55
N TYR A 17 -1.49 -8.97 7.53
CA TYR A 17 -0.47 -7.99 7.96
C TYR A 17 0.23 -8.37 9.28
N ILE A 18 0.05 -9.61 9.76
CA ILE A 18 0.75 -10.03 10.98
C ILE A 18 2.21 -10.37 10.66
N PHE A 19 3.14 -9.86 11.48
CA PHE A 19 4.56 -10.15 11.37
C PHE A 19 5.18 -10.33 12.76
N ASN A 20 6.35 -10.96 12.83
CA ASN A 20 7.11 -11.10 14.07
C ASN A 20 8.13 -9.97 14.19
N THR A 21 8.33 -9.46 15.40
CA THR A 21 9.39 -8.50 15.72
C THR A 21 9.78 -8.62 17.18
N ASP A 22 11.08 -8.53 17.48
CA ASP A 22 11.62 -8.44 18.84
C ASP A 22 11.74 -6.99 19.32
N ARG A 23 11.37 -6.02 18.48
CA ARG A 23 11.45 -4.61 18.82
C ARG A 23 10.32 -4.20 19.74
N LYS A 24 10.68 -3.51 20.84
CA LYS A 24 9.69 -2.96 21.79
C LYS A 24 8.81 -1.89 21.17
N GLN A 25 9.33 -1.18 20.16
CA GLN A 25 8.64 -0.14 19.41
C GLN A 25 8.87 -0.37 17.91
N PRO A 26 8.09 -1.26 17.28
CA PRO A 26 8.20 -1.47 15.84
C PRO A 26 7.83 -0.21 15.06
N VAL A 27 8.45 -0.06 13.88
CA VAL A 27 8.18 1.03 12.93
C VAL A 27 7.40 0.48 11.75
N ILE A 28 6.25 1.08 11.48
CA ILE A 28 5.34 0.67 10.42
C ILE A 28 5.03 1.86 9.51
N TYR A 29 5.20 1.67 8.22
CA TYR A 29 4.78 2.62 7.19
C TYR A 29 3.62 2.02 6.39
N ASP A 30 2.53 2.78 6.26
CA ASP A 30 1.30 2.38 5.58
C ASP A 30 0.99 3.36 4.44
N CYS A 31 1.46 3.04 3.23
CA CYS A 31 1.20 3.81 2.03
C CYS A 31 -0.14 3.37 1.43
N GLY A 32 -1.10 4.31 1.35
CA GLY A 32 -2.50 4.04 1.04
C GLY A 32 -3.29 3.64 2.29
N SER A 33 -3.27 4.50 3.33
CA SER A 33 -3.92 4.20 4.61
C SER A 33 -5.45 4.19 4.54
N ASN A 34 -6.02 4.78 3.50
CA ASN A 34 -7.47 4.88 3.31
C ASN A 34 -8.14 5.37 4.62
N VAL A 35 -9.22 4.77 5.04
CA VAL A 35 -9.95 5.11 6.29
C VAL A 35 -9.25 4.61 7.57
N GLY A 36 -8.05 4.04 7.48
CA GLY A 36 -7.20 3.65 8.61
C GLY A 36 -7.47 2.26 9.17
N THR A 37 -8.13 1.38 8.43
CA THR A 37 -8.45 0.02 8.89
C THR A 37 -7.20 -0.80 9.22
N SER A 38 -6.18 -0.75 8.36
CA SER A 38 -4.85 -1.38 8.56
C SER A 38 -4.15 -0.83 9.80
N ILE A 39 -4.16 0.49 9.98
CA ILE A 39 -3.52 1.16 11.12
C ILE A 39 -4.17 0.77 12.45
N VAL A 40 -5.51 0.72 12.50
CA VAL A 40 -6.24 0.24 13.68
C VAL A 40 -5.86 -1.20 14.00
N TYR A 41 -5.70 -2.05 12.98
CA TYR A 41 -5.25 -3.43 13.16
C TYR A 41 -3.81 -3.49 13.69
N PHE A 42 -2.87 -2.77 13.09
CA PHE A 42 -1.49 -2.69 13.56
C PHE A 42 -1.42 -2.22 15.02
N ARG A 43 -2.19 -1.19 15.38
CA ARG A 43 -2.23 -0.69 16.75
C ARG A 43 -2.74 -1.73 17.75
N LYS A 44 -3.68 -2.57 17.33
CA LYS A 44 -4.22 -3.65 18.15
C LYS A 44 -3.17 -4.72 18.47
N LEU A 45 -2.33 -5.06 17.49
CA LEU A 45 -1.29 -6.08 17.61
C LEU A 45 -0.01 -5.52 18.26
N TYR A 46 0.43 -4.35 17.80
CA TYR A 46 1.72 -3.73 18.16
C TYR A 46 1.47 -2.43 18.93
N LYS A 47 1.10 -2.57 20.20
CA LYS A 47 0.62 -1.45 21.05
C LYS A 47 1.56 -0.24 21.10
N ASN A 48 2.87 -0.46 21.00
CA ASN A 48 3.88 0.60 21.09
C ASN A 48 4.45 1.00 19.72
N ALA A 49 3.93 0.47 18.60
CA ALA A 49 4.47 0.78 17.29
C ALA A 49 4.45 2.29 16.99
N ARG A 50 5.46 2.80 16.32
CA ARG A 50 5.39 4.09 15.63
C ARG A 50 4.86 3.83 14.23
N ILE A 51 3.76 4.48 13.89
CA ILE A 51 3.08 4.25 12.62
C ILE A 51 3.02 5.57 11.86
N VAL A 52 3.43 5.55 10.59
CA VAL A 52 3.29 6.65 9.64
C VAL A 52 2.38 6.17 8.51
N GLY A 53 1.24 6.81 8.36
CA GLY A 53 0.27 6.54 7.31
C GLY A 53 0.27 7.65 6.26
N PHE A 54 0.12 7.27 5.00
CA PHE A 54 0.02 8.18 3.87
C PHE A 54 -1.31 7.97 3.15
N GLU A 55 -2.05 9.04 2.93
CA GLU A 55 -3.35 9.03 2.25
C GLU A 55 -3.48 10.26 1.35
N ALA A 56 -3.70 10.04 0.05
CA ALA A 56 -3.71 11.11 -0.94
C ALA A 56 -4.94 12.03 -0.83
N ASP A 57 -6.10 11.48 -0.48
CA ASP A 57 -7.33 12.27 -0.34
C ASP A 57 -7.45 12.84 1.07
N LYS A 58 -7.43 14.19 1.17
CA LYS A 58 -7.55 14.91 2.44
C LYS A 58 -8.83 14.59 3.21
N ASN A 59 -9.93 14.30 2.52
CA ASN A 59 -11.20 13.95 3.19
C ASN A 59 -11.12 12.57 3.80
N ILE A 60 -10.55 11.60 3.06
CA ILE A 60 -10.32 10.24 3.53
C ILE A 60 -9.30 10.24 4.68
N ALA A 61 -8.21 11.00 4.58
CA ALA A 61 -7.25 11.19 5.66
C ALA A 61 -7.89 11.75 6.94
N ASN A 62 -8.86 12.68 6.83
CA ASN A 62 -9.60 13.18 7.99
C ASN A 62 -10.52 12.11 8.59
N ILE A 63 -11.15 11.27 7.77
CA ILE A 63 -11.92 10.11 8.24
C ILE A 63 -10.98 9.13 8.96
N CYS A 64 -9.80 8.85 8.38
CA CYS A 64 -8.77 8.04 9.00
C CYS A 64 -8.42 8.56 10.40
N ARG A 65 -8.05 9.84 10.54
CA ARG A 65 -7.74 10.47 11.84
C ARG A 65 -8.89 10.33 12.86
N SER A 66 -10.14 10.48 12.39
CA SER A 66 -11.33 10.30 13.24
C SER A 66 -11.49 8.85 13.70
N ASN A 67 -11.28 7.89 12.81
CA ASN A 67 -11.33 6.47 13.13
C ASN A 67 -10.22 6.07 14.12
N LEU A 68 -9.01 6.58 13.94
CA LEU A 68 -7.89 6.34 14.85
C LEU A 68 -8.21 6.86 16.26
N LYS A 69 -8.73 8.09 16.36
CA LYS A 69 -9.17 8.67 17.63
C LYS A 69 -10.24 7.81 18.32
N ASN A 70 -11.24 7.38 17.57
CA ASN A 70 -12.35 6.56 18.10
C ASN A 70 -11.89 5.17 18.54
N ASN A 71 -10.75 4.67 18.04
CA ASN A 71 -10.16 3.39 18.42
C ASN A 71 -8.96 3.52 19.37
N ASN A 72 -8.73 4.71 19.96
CA ASN A 72 -7.60 5.01 20.86
C ASN A 72 -6.24 4.63 20.25
N ALA A 73 -6.09 4.85 18.95
CA ALA A 73 -4.85 4.58 18.21
C ALA A 73 -3.93 5.80 18.32
N GLU A 74 -3.15 5.84 19.40
CA GLU A 74 -2.15 6.89 19.65
C GLU A 74 -0.82 6.61 18.91
N ASN A 75 0.08 7.59 18.88
CA ASN A 75 1.41 7.49 18.26
C ASN A 75 1.34 7.11 16.77
N VAL A 76 0.41 7.73 16.05
CA VAL A 76 0.20 7.59 14.60
C VAL A 76 0.28 8.96 13.96
N GLU A 77 1.10 9.09 12.94
CA GLU A 77 1.17 10.25 12.07
C GLU A 77 0.44 9.94 10.76
N ILE A 78 -0.47 10.82 10.33
CA ILE A 78 -1.14 10.71 9.03
C ILE A 78 -0.73 11.90 8.17
N ILE A 79 -0.10 11.58 7.03
CA ILE A 79 0.35 12.53 6.02
C ILE A 79 -0.67 12.51 4.87
N ASP A 80 -1.38 13.63 4.69
CA ASP A 80 -2.42 13.80 3.66
C ASP A 80 -1.82 14.21 2.31
N LYS A 81 -0.94 13.34 1.80
CA LYS A 81 -0.26 13.48 0.50
C LYS A 81 -0.18 12.12 -0.20
N ALA A 82 -0.17 12.16 -1.53
CA ALA A 82 0.08 10.97 -2.32
C ALA A 82 1.53 10.52 -2.20
N VAL A 83 1.74 9.23 -2.05
CA VAL A 83 3.09 8.64 -2.16
C VAL A 83 3.49 8.61 -3.64
N TRP A 84 4.63 9.21 -3.97
CA TRP A 84 5.15 9.30 -5.32
C TRP A 84 6.68 9.32 -5.37
N ILE A 85 7.24 9.64 -6.54
CA ILE A 85 8.70 9.69 -6.80
C ILE A 85 9.31 11.09 -6.65
N ASN A 86 8.50 12.09 -6.32
CA ASN A 86 8.90 13.47 -6.08
C ASN A 86 7.93 14.17 -5.10
N ASN A 87 8.25 15.43 -4.74
CA ASN A 87 7.44 16.25 -3.82
C ASN A 87 6.58 17.29 -4.55
N ASP A 88 6.19 17.03 -5.78
CA ASP A 88 5.39 17.94 -6.61
C ASP A 88 3.89 17.69 -6.45
N ASN A 89 3.10 18.41 -7.24
CA ASN A 89 1.69 18.11 -7.41
C ASN A 89 1.50 17.08 -8.53
N ILE A 90 0.64 16.09 -8.29
CA ILE A 90 0.32 15.06 -9.29
C ILE A 90 -1.18 15.08 -9.65
N GLU A 91 -1.51 14.65 -10.86
CA GLU A 91 -2.89 14.39 -11.24
C GLU A 91 -3.34 13.04 -10.65
N PHE A 92 -4.42 13.07 -9.92
CA PHE A 92 -5.03 11.93 -9.27
C PHE A 92 -6.48 11.78 -9.71
N ASN A 93 -6.91 10.58 -10.06
CA ASN A 93 -8.28 10.30 -10.48
C ASN A 93 -9.08 9.78 -9.30
N GLU A 94 -10.15 10.49 -8.91
CA GLU A 94 -11.07 10.03 -7.86
C GLU A 94 -11.98 8.93 -8.41
N HIS A 95 -12.00 7.77 -7.77
CA HIS A 95 -12.88 6.64 -8.10
C HIS A 95 -14.00 6.42 -7.06
N GLY A 96 -14.34 7.43 -6.27
CA GLY A 96 -15.41 7.37 -5.26
C GLY A 96 -14.96 6.77 -3.93
N ALA A 97 -15.83 5.93 -3.31
CA ALA A 97 -15.64 5.45 -1.95
C ALA A 97 -14.45 4.50 -1.72
N ASP A 98 -13.85 3.96 -2.78
CA ASP A 98 -12.80 2.96 -2.70
C ASP A 98 -11.38 3.53 -2.91
N GLY A 99 -11.25 4.87 -3.02
CA GLY A 99 -9.97 5.55 -3.21
C GLY A 99 -9.85 6.21 -4.57
N GLY A 100 -8.63 6.57 -4.96
CA GLY A 100 -8.31 7.15 -6.27
C GLY A 100 -6.99 6.64 -6.75
N SER A 101 -6.74 6.72 -8.06
CA SER A 101 -5.52 6.21 -8.70
C SER A 101 -4.88 7.24 -9.60
N ILE A 102 -3.59 7.05 -9.92
CA ILE A 102 -2.90 7.84 -10.94
C ILE A 102 -3.37 7.42 -12.35
N HIS A 103 -3.85 6.18 -12.49
CA HIS A 103 -4.35 5.58 -13.72
C HIS A 103 -5.88 5.50 -13.71
N GLY A 104 -6.51 5.64 -14.90
CA GLY A 104 -7.95 5.47 -15.06
C GLY A 104 -8.71 6.71 -15.55
N SER A 105 -10.03 6.57 -15.70
CA SER A 105 -10.96 7.61 -16.11
C SER A 105 -11.84 8.04 -14.95
N GLY A 106 -11.46 9.09 -14.25
CA GLY A 106 -12.23 9.69 -13.15
C GLY A 106 -12.19 11.22 -13.22
N ASN A 107 -12.75 11.88 -12.23
CA ASN A 107 -12.58 13.32 -12.04
C ASN A 107 -11.12 13.56 -11.63
N LYS A 108 -10.37 14.28 -12.48
CA LYS A 108 -9.00 14.64 -12.20
C LYS A 108 -8.93 15.67 -11.09
N LYS A 109 -8.15 15.39 -10.07
CA LYS A 109 -7.82 16.30 -8.96
C LYS A 109 -6.31 16.42 -8.85
N ILE A 110 -5.83 17.61 -8.60
CA ILE A 110 -4.43 17.84 -8.27
C ILE A 110 -4.26 17.61 -6.78
N VAL A 111 -3.35 16.69 -6.42
CA VAL A 111 -2.98 16.41 -5.03
C VAL A 111 -1.48 16.63 -4.83
N GLU A 112 -1.11 17.07 -3.62
CA GLU A 112 0.28 17.15 -3.23
C GLU A 112 0.86 15.74 -3.10
N SER A 113 2.11 15.53 -3.52
CA SER A 113 2.82 14.27 -3.32
C SER A 113 4.01 14.41 -2.38
N ILE A 114 4.48 13.26 -1.90
CA ILE A 114 5.75 13.12 -1.20
C ILE A 114 6.59 12.04 -1.87
N ARG A 115 7.89 12.22 -1.85
CA ARG A 115 8.84 11.22 -2.29
C ARG A 115 9.10 10.22 -1.16
N LEU A 116 8.57 8.99 -1.29
CA LEU A 116 8.70 7.96 -0.27
C LEU A 116 10.17 7.65 0.06
N LYS A 117 11.04 7.67 -0.95
CA LYS A 117 12.48 7.44 -0.78
C LYS A 117 13.11 8.29 0.33
N GLU A 118 12.72 9.56 0.45
CA GLU A 118 13.26 10.46 1.48
C GLU A 118 12.87 10.01 2.90
N TYR A 119 11.70 9.45 3.07
CA TYR A 119 11.25 8.86 4.33
C TYR A 119 12.01 7.58 4.65
N LEU A 120 12.21 6.71 3.65
CA LEU A 120 12.95 5.45 3.83
C LEU A 120 14.43 5.71 4.14
N ASP A 121 15.08 6.68 3.47
CA ASP A 121 16.49 7.03 3.68
C ASP A 121 16.76 7.62 5.07
N ASN A 122 15.78 8.29 5.66
CA ASN A 122 15.89 8.89 7.00
C ASN A 122 15.46 7.93 8.12
N GLU A 123 14.93 6.76 7.80
CA GLU A 123 14.49 5.78 8.79
C GLU A 123 15.53 4.67 8.94
N PRO A 124 16.14 4.52 10.12
CA PRO A 124 17.19 3.53 10.31
C PRO A 124 16.72 2.10 10.20
N TYR A 125 15.43 1.84 10.42
CA TYR A 125 14.83 0.51 10.32
C TYR A 125 13.31 0.58 10.27
N ILE A 126 12.73 -0.23 9.42
CA ILE A 126 11.28 -0.39 9.25
C ILE A 126 10.92 -1.88 9.40
N ASP A 127 10.10 -2.19 10.39
CA ASP A 127 9.63 -3.56 10.63
C ASP A 127 8.63 -4.01 9.57
N PHE A 128 7.79 -3.07 9.08
CA PHE A 128 6.79 -3.35 8.07
C PHE A 128 6.50 -2.13 7.19
N LEU A 129 6.63 -2.31 5.89
CA LEU A 129 6.21 -1.34 4.87
C LEU A 129 5.04 -1.91 4.06
N LYS A 130 3.88 -1.25 4.09
CA LYS A 130 2.76 -1.53 3.19
C LYS A 130 2.78 -0.53 2.04
N ILE A 131 2.62 -1.02 0.80
CA ILE A 131 2.43 -0.22 -0.42
C ILE A 131 1.20 -0.74 -1.14
N ASP A 132 0.12 0.05 -1.10
CA ASP A 132 -1.16 -0.21 -1.74
C ASP A 132 -1.71 1.17 -2.14
N ILE A 133 -1.29 1.62 -3.33
CA ILE A 133 -1.41 2.99 -3.81
C ILE A 133 -2.01 3.08 -5.22
N GLU A 134 -2.83 2.06 -5.54
CA GLU A 134 -3.75 2.04 -6.66
C GLU A 134 -3.08 2.31 -8.04
N GLY A 135 -1.98 1.57 -8.29
CA GLY A 135 -1.30 1.51 -9.59
C GLY A 135 0.02 2.28 -9.68
N ALA A 136 0.48 2.90 -8.60
CA ALA A 136 1.78 3.61 -8.53
C ALA A 136 2.91 2.75 -7.93
N GLU A 137 2.63 1.49 -7.59
CA GLU A 137 3.53 0.62 -6.82
C GLU A 137 4.88 0.43 -7.49
N TYR A 138 4.89 0.22 -8.82
CA TYR A 138 6.13 -0.02 -9.56
C TYR A 138 7.03 1.21 -9.59
N GLU A 139 6.49 2.38 -9.95
CA GLU A 139 7.23 3.63 -10.05
C GLU A 139 7.86 4.02 -8.72
N VAL A 140 7.08 3.91 -7.64
CA VAL A 140 7.54 4.20 -6.28
C VAL A 140 8.61 3.21 -5.84
N LEU A 141 8.43 1.91 -6.08
CA LEU A 141 9.44 0.91 -5.75
C LEU A 141 10.73 1.07 -6.55
N LEU A 142 10.63 1.44 -7.83
CA LEU A 142 11.79 1.70 -8.66
C LEU A 142 12.61 2.89 -8.15
N ASP A 143 11.94 3.96 -7.70
CA ASP A 143 12.61 5.11 -7.08
C ASP A 143 13.25 4.74 -5.74
N CYS A 144 12.62 3.87 -4.96
CA CYS A 144 13.06 3.42 -3.65
C CYS A 144 14.04 2.24 -3.67
N LYS A 145 14.40 1.67 -4.82
CA LYS A 145 15.13 0.40 -4.94
C LYS A 145 16.43 0.32 -4.12
N ASP A 146 17.13 1.44 -3.97
CA ASP A 146 18.39 1.51 -3.23
C ASP A 146 18.18 1.82 -1.72
N SER A 147 16.94 2.01 -1.29
CA SER A 147 16.53 2.40 0.08
C SER A 147 15.75 1.29 0.81
N LEU A 148 15.71 0.07 0.25
CA LEU A 148 14.94 -1.04 0.82
C LEU A 148 15.72 -1.88 1.84
N ASN A 149 17.02 -1.62 2.03
CA ASN A 149 17.91 -2.46 2.85
C ASN A 149 17.57 -2.49 4.35
N ASN A 150 16.90 -1.44 4.84
CA ASN A 150 16.51 -1.28 6.25
C ASN A 150 15.07 -1.75 6.54
N ILE A 151 14.41 -2.39 5.55
CA ILE A 151 13.04 -2.90 5.66
C ILE A 151 13.09 -4.41 5.90
N GLU A 152 12.38 -4.88 6.94
CA GLU A 152 12.30 -6.31 7.28
C GLU A 152 11.20 -7.02 6.51
N ASN A 153 9.98 -6.44 6.51
CA ASN A 153 8.82 -6.99 5.82
C ASN A 153 8.21 -5.92 4.92
N ILE A 154 7.84 -6.31 3.72
CA ILE A 154 7.16 -5.44 2.76
C ILE A 154 5.91 -6.14 2.20
N PHE A 155 4.79 -5.45 2.25
CA PHE A 155 3.55 -5.85 1.58
C PHE A 155 3.29 -4.90 0.42
N ILE A 156 3.01 -5.45 -0.75
CA ILE A 156 2.65 -4.69 -1.94
C ILE A 156 1.37 -5.26 -2.50
N GLU A 157 0.34 -4.42 -2.65
CA GLU A 157 -0.82 -4.75 -3.45
C GLU A 157 -0.61 -4.20 -4.86
N TYR A 158 -0.19 -5.09 -5.77
CA TYR A 158 0.09 -4.71 -7.15
C TYR A 158 -1.18 -4.68 -7.98
N HIS A 159 -1.42 -3.54 -8.62
CA HIS A 159 -2.53 -3.30 -9.54
C HIS A 159 -2.06 -3.23 -10.98
N SER A 160 -2.66 -4.03 -11.87
CA SER A 160 -2.40 -4.02 -13.30
C SER A 160 -3.64 -3.59 -14.09
N TRP A 161 -3.47 -2.58 -14.91
CA TRP A 161 -4.54 -2.03 -15.73
C TRP A 161 -4.40 -2.51 -17.17
N VAL A 162 -5.54 -2.85 -17.82
CA VAL A 162 -5.58 -3.46 -19.18
C VAL A 162 -4.83 -2.66 -20.23
N ASN A 163 -4.79 -1.32 -20.10
CA ASN A 163 -4.16 -0.44 -21.06
C ASN A 163 -2.68 -0.18 -20.76
N ASP A 164 -2.15 -0.69 -19.66
CA ASP A 164 -0.78 -0.50 -19.24
C ASP A 164 0.03 -1.79 -19.36
N SER A 165 1.34 -1.65 -19.51
CA SER A 165 2.22 -2.83 -19.48
C SER A 165 2.31 -3.40 -18.07
N GLN A 166 2.16 -4.72 -17.94
CA GLN A 166 2.31 -5.41 -16.65
C GLN A 166 3.73 -5.26 -16.10
N LYS A 167 3.86 -4.88 -14.83
CA LYS A 167 5.13 -4.58 -14.13
C LYS A 167 5.49 -5.59 -13.04
N LEU A 168 4.69 -6.63 -12.83
CA LEU A 168 4.89 -7.62 -11.76
C LEU A 168 6.30 -8.20 -11.76
N SER A 169 6.82 -8.61 -12.92
CA SER A 169 8.18 -9.16 -13.04
C SER A 169 9.26 -8.18 -12.59
N SER A 170 9.08 -6.88 -12.90
CA SER A 170 10.01 -5.83 -12.49
C SER A 170 9.97 -5.58 -10.98
N ILE A 171 8.78 -5.58 -10.38
CA ILE A 171 8.61 -5.50 -8.92
C ILE A 171 9.30 -6.67 -8.23
N LEU A 172 9.07 -7.91 -8.69
CA LEU A 172 9.68 -9.10 -8.11
C LEU A 172 11.21 -9.07 -8.23
N ASN A 173 11.74 -8.60 -9.36
CA ASN A 173 13.19 -8.43 -9.55
C ASN A 173 13.77 -7.38 -8.58
N ILE A 174 13.06 -6.27 -8.31
CA ILE A 174 13.49 -5.28 -7.30
C ILE A 174 13.56 -5.93 -5.91
N LEU A 175 12.55 -6.70 -5.52
CA LEU A 175 12.54 -7.39 -4.23
C LEU A 175 13.68 -8.41 -4.13
N GLU A 176 13.87 -9.24 -5.15
CA GLU A 176 14.91 -10.27 -5.19
C GLU A 176 16.31 -9.68 -5.11
N THR A 177 16.59 -8.63 -5.90
CA THR A 177 17.90 -7.94 -5.88
C THR A 177 18.19 -7.21 -4.56
N ASN A 178 17.15 -6.90 -3.79
CA ASN A 178 17.26 -6.34 -2.44
C ASN A 178 17.23 -7.41 -1.33
N GLY A 179 17.33 -8.69 -1.68
CA GLY A 179 17.46 -9.80 -0.72
C GLY A 179 16.16 -10.22 -0.04
N PHE A 180 15.00 -9.84 -0.59
CA PHE A 180 13.72 -10.36 -0.12
C PHE A 180 13.40 -11.72 -0.72
N ARG A 181 12.83 -12.60 0.11
CA ARG A 181 11.99 -13.71 -0.34
C ARG A 181 10.57 -13.19 -0.47
N TYR A 182 9.76 -13.81 -1.34
CA TYR A 182 8.38 -13.38 -1.49
C TYR A 182 7.41 -14.55 -1.64
N TYR A 183 6.17 -14.33 -1.22
CA TYR A 183 5.00 -15.16 -1.47
C TYR A 183 3.97 -14.30 -2.23
N LEU A 184 3.22 -14.92 -3.15
CA LEU A 184 2.23 -14.24 -3.99
C LEU A 184 0.84 -14.82 -3.77
N GLU A 185 -0.15 -13.94 -3.68
CA GLU A 185 -1.56 -14.31 -3.65
C GLU A 185 -2.33 -13.49 -4.69
N SER A 186 -2.95 -14.16 -5.66
CA SER A 186 -3.74 -13.49 -6.68
C SER A 186 -5.16 -13.21 -6.15
N LEU A 187 -5.57 -11.95 -6.18
CA LEU A 187 -6.94 -11.54 -5.89
C LEU A 187 -7.83 -11.61 -7.14
N THR A 188 -7.23 -11.61 -8.33
CA THR A 188 -7.95 -11.77 -9.59
C THR A 188 -8.16 -13.24 -9.92
N LYS A 189 -9.42 -13.65 -9.98
CA LYS A 189 -9.79 -14.99 -10.45
C LYS A 189 -10.29 -14.91 -11.88
N LYS A 190 -9.68 -15.68 -12.79
CA LYS A 190 -10.14 -15.85 -14.18
C LYS A 190 -10.46 -17.32 -14.45
N ASP A 191 -11.71 -17.61 -14.75
CA ASP A 191 -12.09 -18.92 -15.26
C ASP A 191 -11.71 -18.99 -16.74
N SER A 192 -11.00 -20.06 -17.15
CA SER A 192 -10.57 -20.28 -18.54
C SER A 192 -9.84 -19.08 -19.16
N PRO A 193 -8.65 -18.67 -18.62
CA PRO A 193 -8.00 -17.39 -18.98
C PRO A 193 -7.63 -17.27 -20.46
N PHE A 194 -7.39 -18.40 -21.16
CA PHE A 194 -7.11 -18.41 -22.61
C PHE A 194 -8.36 -18.15 -23.47
N LEU A 195 -9.55 -18.40 -22.93
CA LEU A 195 -10.82 -18.09 -23.59
C LEU A 195 -11.31 -16.70 -23.21
N SER A 196 -11.09 -16.28 -21.98
CA SER A 196 -11.50 -14.98 -21.44
C SER A 196 -10.37 -13.96 -21.53
N LYS A 197 -9.92 -13.66 -22.76
CA LYS A 197 -8.80 -12.73 -22.99
C LYS A 197 -9.13 -11.27 -22.68
N THR A 198 -10.41 -10.90 -22.80
CA THR A 198 -10.88 -9.57 -22.46
C THR A 198 -11.58 -9.58 -21.10
N THR A 199 -11.31 -8.60 -20.26
CA THR A 199 -12.02 -8.40 -19.01
C THR A 199 -13.07 -7.31 -19.20
N LYS A 200 -14.19 -7.39 -18.47
CA LYS A 200 -15.16 -6.28 -18.37
C LYS A 200 -14.62 -5.20 -17.41
N SER A 201 -13.59 -5.53 -16.65
CA SER A 201 -12.90 -4.65 -15.71
C SER A 201 -11.78 -3.89 -16.43
N THR A 202 -11.51 -2.70 -15.99
CA THR A 202 -10.33 -1.92 -16.40
C THR A 202 -9.03 -2.48 -15.81
N MET A 203 -9.12 -3.24 -14.71
CA MET A 203 -8.02 -3.95 -14.04
C MET A 203 -8.02 -5.41 -14.50
N ASP A 204 -6.89 -5.93 -14.94
CA ASP A 204 -6.74 -7.30 -15.44
C ASP A 204 -6.02 -8.25 -14.48
N LEU A 205 -5.24 -7.69 -13.54
CA LEU A 205 -4.54 -8.47 -12.52
C LEU A 205 -4.39 -7.64 -11.23
N GLN A 206 -4.65 -8.28 -10.10
CA GLN A 206 -4.39 -7.74 -8.76
C GLN A 206 -3.71 -8.84 -7.93
N VAL A 207 -2.55 -8.52 -7.32
CA VAL A 207 -1.70 -9.50 -6.63
C VAL A 207 -1.18 -8.91 -5.33
N ASN A 208 -1.43 -9.63 -4.23
CA ASN A 208 -0.75 -9.39 -2.97
C ASN A 208 0.64 -10.03 -2.99
N ILE A 209 1.66 -9.24 -2.73
CA ILE A 209 3.07 -9.63 -2.67
C ILE A 209 3.53 -9.45 -1.23
N PHE A 210 3.94 -10.55 -0.60
CA PHE A 210 4.45 -10.59 0.76
C PHE A 210 5.97 -10.78 0.69
N GLY A 211 6.74 -9.72 0.81
CA GLY A 211 8.21 -9.75 0.83
C GLY A 211 8.73 -9.79 2.27
N TYR A 212 9.73 -10.64 2.55
CA TYR A 212 10.31 -10.81 3.87
C TYR A 212 11.78 -11.20 3.80
N ARG A 213 12.53 -10.88 4.83
CA ARG A 213 13.93 -11.33 5.00
C ARG A 213 13.99 -12.62 5.81
N ILE A 214 15.07 -13.42 5.60
CA ILE A 214 15.35 -14.66 6.34
C ILE A 214 16.61 -14.45 7.18
#